data_c3f4740f9a8ab5aef09b25a39df6b698
#
_entry.id   c3f4740f9a8ab5aef09b25a39df6b698
#
_cell.length_a   1.000
_cell.length_b   1.000
_cell.length_c   1.000
_cell.angle_alpha   90.00
_cell.angle_beta   90.00
_cell.angle_gamma   90.00
#
_symmetry.space_group_name_H-M   'P 1'
#
loop_
_entity.id
_entity.type
_entity.pdbx_description
1 polymer ?
#
loop_
_entity_poly.entity_id
_entity_poly.type
_entity_poly.pdbx_seq_one_letter_code
_entity_poly.pdbx_strand_id
1 'polypeptide(L)'
;MRKYWRIILSRTMSAVLVLADGTKFRGISIGAPGLTTGEVVFNTSMTGYQEILTDPSYTKQIVTLTYPHIGNVGVNQEDIESDRVYASGLIIRDLAMINSNFRSEQTLSEYLKANRIVAIANIDTRKLTRHLREHGSQAGCIIAESDDDKKAHAEAKAFPGLSGMDLAKVVSSKKAYTFNQAEWSLSEGYVNHKEFDYHVVAFDYGIKKNILRMLVSRRCKITVVPAETSYEEVVRLKPDGVFLSNGPGDPEPCDYAIKAIQQLVDDGYPTFGICLGHQLLALASGAKTSKMKFGHHGANHPVQDLKTKRVFITSQNHGFTVDQTSLPKNLAATHQSLFDGSLQGIERLDQ
;
A
#
# COMPACT_ATOMS: atom_id res chain seq x y z
N MET A 1 -37.49 11.55 20.90
CA MET A 1 -36.06 11.19 20.90
C MET A 1 -35.80 9.70 21.11
N ARG A 2 -36.27 9.01 22.15
CA ARG A 2 -36.01 7.56 22.38
C ARG A 2 -36.52 6.60 21.27
N LYS A 3 -37.58 6.95 20.53
CA LYS A 3 -38.09 6.12 19.41
C LYS A 3 -37.20 6.19 18.16
N TYR A 4 -36.59 7.34 17.89
CA TYR A 4 -35.65 7.50 16.75
C TYR A 4 -34.34 6.75 16.99
N TRP A 5 -33.81 6.73 18.21
CA TRP A 5 -32.63 5.95 18.57
C TRP A 5 -32.85 4.44 18.43
N ARG A 6 -34.04 3.91 18.73
CA ARG A 6 -34.37 2.50 18.52
C ARG A 6 -34.48 2.11 17.05
N ILE A 7 -34.91 3.02 16.17
CA ILE A 7 -35.00 2.75 14.72
C ILE A 7 -33.60 2.76 14.08
N ILE A 8 -32.69 3.59 14.54
CA ILE A 8 -31.29 3.60 14.07
C ILE A 8 -30.56 2.33 14.56
N LEU A 9 -30.78 1.89 15.77
CA LEU A 9 -30.18 0.66 16.35
C LEU A 9 -30.79 -0.64 15.80
N SER A 10 -31.98 -0.62 15.17
CA SER A 10 -32.66 -1.81 14.67
C SER A 10 -32.17 -2.29 13.28
N ARG A 11 -31.20 -1.61 12.66
CA ARG A 11 -30.58 -1.97 11.37
C ARG A 11 -29.04 -1.98 11.37
N THR A 12 -28.39 -2.05 12.52
CA THR A 12 -26.95 -2.33 12.56
C THR A 12 -26.73 -3.80 12.20
N MET A 13 -26.24 -4.02 11.00
CA MET A 13 -25.90 -5.34 10.51
C MET A 13 -24.67 -5.84 11.28
N SER A 14 -24.74 -7.01 11.91
CA SER A 14 -23.60 -7.60 12.61
C SER A 14 -22.46 -7.92 11.64
N ALA A 15 -21.25 -7.88 12.14
CA ALA A 15 -20.07 -8.35 11.43
C ALA A 15 -19.10 -9.03 12.39
N VAL A 16 -18.33 -9.99 11.88
CA VAL A 16 -17.31 -10.68 12.65
C VAL A 16 -16.00 -10.70 11.87
N LEU A 17 -14.90 -10.39 12.57
CA LEU A 17 -13.52 -10.65 12.13
C LEU A 17 -13.01 -11.86 12.90
N VAL A 18 -12.47 -12.85 12.19
CA VAL A 18 -11.76 -13.98 12.77
C VAL A 18 -10.38 -14.12 12.14
N LEU A 19 -9.35 -14.22 12.98
CA LEU A 19 -7.97 -14.46 12.56
C LEU A 19 -7.69 -15.96 12.43
N ALA A 20 -6.64 -16.33 11.73
CA ALA A 20 -6.25 -17.73 11.52
C ALA A 20 -5.96 -18.50 12.82
N ASP A 21 -5.50 -17.80 13.88
CA ASP A 21 -5.29 -18.40 15.21
C ASP A 21 -6.58 -18.58 16.02
N GLY A 22 -7.74 -18.18 15.47
CA GLY A 22 -9.04 -18.28 16.12
C GLY A 22 -9.44 -17.05 16.96
N THR A 23 -8.57 -16.04 17.07
CA THR A 23 -8.91 -14.78 17.73
C THR A 23 -10.02 -14.07 16.96
N LYS A 24 -11.05 -13.61 17.68
CA LYS A 24 -12.24 -13.02 17.07
C LYS A 24 -12.64 -11.68 17.68
N PHE A 25 -13.22 -10.86 16.80
CA PHE A 25 -13.77 -9.54 17.14
C PHE A 25 -15.16 -9.41 16.52
N ARG A 26 -16.13 -8.97 17.32
CA ARG A 26 -17.49 -8.69 16.86
C ARG A 26 -17.72 -7.20 16.78
N GLY A 27 -18.37 -6.76 15.72
CA GLY A 27 -18.65 -5.37 15.45
C GLY A 27 -19.85 -5.18 14.54
N ILE A 28 -19.87 -4.10 13.80
CA ILE A 28 -20.94 -3.75 12.86
C ILE A 28 -20.38 -3.65 11.44
N SER A 29 -21.17 -4.08 10.46
CA SER A 29 -20.87 -3.89 9.04
C SER A 29 -21.07 -2.43 8.66
N ILE A 30 -20.06 -1.86 8.00
CA ILE A 30 -20.08 -0.49 7.46
C ILE A 30 -19.84 -0.43 5.96
N GLY A 31 -19.54 -1.56 5.34
CA GLY A 31 -19.25 -1.72 3.92
C GLY A 31 -20.29 -2.57 3.18
N ALA A 32 -19.84 -3.26 2.14
CA ALA A 32 -20.67 -4.18 1.37
C ALA A 32 -20.99 -5.47 2.18
N PRO A 33 -22.11 -6.15 1.91
CA PRO A 33 -22.40 -7.46 2.46
C PRO A 33 -21.45 -8.52 1.91
N GLY A 34 -21.36 -9.67 2.59
CA GLY A 34 -20.56 -10.81 2.16
C GLY A 34 -19.33 -11.04 3.01
N LEU A 35 -18.31 -11.68 2.44
CA LEU A 35 -17.05 -11.97 3.14
C LEU A 35 -15.84 -11.52 2.34
N THR A 36 -14.75 -11.27 3.07
CA THR A 36 -13.42 -11.02 2.48
C THR A 36 -12.34 -11.69 3.32
N THR A 37 -11.28 -12.15 2.65
CA THR A 37 -10.08 -12.72 3.28
C THR A 37 -8.83 -11.97 2.86
N GLY A 38 -7.81 -11.98 3.70
CA GLY A 38 -6.53 -11.36 3.42
C GLY A 38 -5.59 -11.38 4.62
N GLU A 39 -4.37 -10.93 4.42
CA GLU A 39 -3.45 -10.67 5.53
C GLU A 39 -3.92 -9.44 6.30
N VAL A 40 -4.17 -9.59 7.59
CA VAL A 40 -4.59 -8.46 8.45
C VAL A 40 -3.36 -7.67 8.89
N VAL A 41 -3.32 -6.42 8.47
CA VAL A 41 -2.26 -5.47 8.82
C VAL A 41 -2.83 -4.27 9.55
N PHE A 42 -1.99 -3.49 10.24
CA PHE A 42 -2.42 -2.24 10.87
C PHE A 42 -1.64 -1.05 10.34
N ASN A 43 -2.32 0.06 10.12
CA ASN A 43 -1.73 1.32 9.69
C ASN A 43 -1.91 2.37 10.78
N THR A 44 -0.83 3.09 11.12
CA THR A 44 -0.78 4.08 12.20
C THR A 44 -1.01 5.52 11.74
N SER A 45 -1.33 5.75 10.47
CA SER A 45 -1.65 7.08 9.95
C SER A 45 -2.93 7.63 10.58
N MET A 46 -2.94 8.91 10.89
CA MET A 46 -4.12 9.60 11.46
C MET A 46 -5.11 10.05 10.40
N THR A 47 -4.67 10.17 9.14
CA THR A 47 -5.42 10.67 7.98
C THR A 47 -5.08 9.84 6.75
N GLY A 48 -5.74 10.10 5.62
CA GLY A 48 -5.40 9.47 4.35
C GLY A 48 -5.99 8.07 4.18
N TYR A 49 -7.13 7.79 4.78
CA TYR A 49 -7.77 6.48 4.67
C TYR A 49 -8.23 6.16 3.24
N GLN A 50 -8.57 7.16 2.42
CA GLN A 50 -8.95 6.95 1.03
C GLN A 50 -7.74 6.59 0.18
N GLU A 51 -6.62 7.27 0.36
CA GLU A 51 -5.34 6.98 -0.26
C GLU A 51 -4.85 5.57 0.14
N ILE A 52 -4.99 5.19 1.40
CA ILE A 52 -4.66 3.84 1.89
C ILE A 52 -5.53 2.79 1.19
N LEU A 53 -6.84 3.00 1.09
CA LEU A 53 -7.76 2.07 0.45
C LEU A 53 -7.46 1.88 -1.05
N THR A 54 -7.02 2.95 -1.73
CA THR A 54 -6.74 2.95 -3.17
C THR A 54 -5.27 2.68 -3.52
N ASP A 55 -4.38 2.52 -2.53
CA ASP A 55 -2.98 2.11 -2.76
C ASP A 55 -2.92 0.63 -3.19
N PRO A 56 -2.43 0.32 -4.42
CA PRO A 56 -2.30 -1.05 -4.89
C PRO A 56 -1.44 -1.95 -4.00
N SER A 57 -0.54 -1.38 -3.20
CA SER A 57 0.31 -2.12 -2.26
C SER A 57 -0.48 -2.87 -1.18
N TYR A 58 -1.76 -2.52 -0.94
CA TYR A 58 -2.64 -3.25 -0.01
C TYR A 58 -3.44 -4.40 -0.67
N THR A 59 -3.13 -4.78 -1.89
CA THR A 59 -3.77 -5.94 -2.56
C THR A 59 -3.62 -7.20 -1.71
N LYS A 60 -4.74 -7.91 -1.49
CA LYS A 60 -4.83 -9.09 -0.60
C LYS A 60 -4.59 -8.79 0.89
N GLN A 61 -4.65 -7.53 1.33
CA GLN A 61 -4.57 -7.16 2.74
C GLN A 61 -5.88 -6.57 3.25
N ILE A 62 -6.22 -6.89 4.51
CA ILE A 62 -7.31 -6.27 5.26
C ILE A 62 -6.67 -5.24 6.19
N VAL A 63 -6.98 -3.97 5.98
CA VAL A 63 -6.29 -2.86 6.66
C VAL A 63 -7.03 -2.47 7.94
N THR A 64 -6.32 -2.51 9.07
CA THR A 64 -6.78 -1.96 10.35
C THR A 64 -6.24 -0.54 10.51
N LEU A 65 -7.10 0.45 10.63
CA LEU A 65 -6.69 1.81 10.97
C LEU A 65 -6.68 1.98 12.49
N THR A 66 -5.52 2.37 13.03
CA THR A 66 -5.35 2.48 14.50
C THR A 66 -5.92 3.78 15.07
N TYR A 67 -6.08 4.82 14.21
CA TYR A 67 -6.72 6.05 14.60
C TYR A 67 -8.22 5.80 14.92
N PRO A 68 -8.75 6.30 16.04
CA PRO A 68 -10.07 5.88 16.51
C PRO A 68 -11.23 6.39 15.65
N HIS A 69 -11.14 7.59 15.09
CA HIS A 69 -12.22 8.22 14.32
C HIS A 69 -11.90 8.25 12.83
N ILE A 70 -12.59 7.45 12.03
CA ILE A 70 -12.38 7.31 10.59
C ILE A 70 -13.65 7.71 9.84
N GLY A 71 -13.49 8.34 8.66
CA GLY A 71 -14.59 8.80 7.81
C GLY A 71 -14.99 10.26 8.04
N ASN A 72 -14.33 10.95 8.95
CA ASN A 72 -14.66 12.32 9.35
C ASN A 72 -14.45 13.38 8.24
N VAL A 73 -13.54 13.15 7.30
CA VAL A 73 -13.31 14.05 6.16
C VAL A 73 -14.09 13.65 4.91
N GLY A 74 -14.87 12.55 4.96
CA GLY A 74 -15.57 12.01 3.81
C GLY A 74 -14.65 11.42 2.76
N VAL A 75 -15.13 11.29 1.55
CA VAL A 75 -14.43 10.77 0.37
C VAL A 75 -14.69 11.69 -0.81
N ASN A 76 -13.73 11.83 -1.73
CA ASN A 76 -13.82 12.63 -2.94
C ASN A 76 -13.10 11.94 -4.12
N GLN A 77 -13.18 12.50 -5.32
CA GLN A 77 -12.57 11.91 -6.52
C GLN A 77 -11.07 12.25 -6.68
N GLU A 78 -10.55 13.20 -5.92
CA GLU A 78 -9.17 13.68 -6.06
C GLU A 78 -8.18 12.89 -5.19
N ASP A 79 -8.60 12.45 -3.98
CA ASP A 79 -7.75 11.80 -2.99
C ASP A 79 -7.63 10.28 -3.26
N ILE A 80 -7.37 9.91 -4.52
CA ILE A 80 -7.18 8.52 -4.95
C ILE A 80 -5.78 8.31 -5.48
N GLU A 81 -5.17 7.18 -5.10
CA GLU A 81 -3.85 6.77 -5.56
C GLU A 81 -3.88 5.85 -6.78
N SER A 82 -5.06 5.33 -7.13
CA SER A 82 -5.27 4.48 -8.31
C SER A 82 -6.72 4.56 -8.78
N ASP A 83 -7.12 3.73 -9.75
CA ASP A 83 -8.43 3.72 -10.38
C ASP A 83 -9.51 2.98 -9.59
N ARG A 84 -9.14 2.25 -8.53
CA ARG A 84 -10.06 1.46 -7.69
C ARG A 84 -9.54 1.27 -6.27
N VAL A 85 -10.38 0.69 -5.41
CA VAL A 85 -9.97 0.21 -4.09
C VAL A 85 -9.24 -1.12 -4.24
N TYR A 86 -8.04 -1.22 -3.67
CA TYR A 86 -7.21 -2.43 -3.71
C TYR A 86 -7.18 -3.17 -2.38
N ALA A 87 -7.37 -2.47 -1.26
CA ALA A 87 -7.49 -3.12 0.04
C ALA A 87 -8.64 -4.13 0.02
N SER A 88 -8.39 -5.37 0.48
CA SER A 88 -9.39 -6.44 0.50
C SER A 88 -10.52 -6.16 1.50
N GLY A 89 -10.25 -5.39 2.54
CA GLY A 89 -11.22 -5.03 3.56
C GLY A 89 -10.70 -3.95 4.49
N LEU A 90 -11.61 -3.37 5.28
CA LEU A 90 -11.30 -2.31 6.22
C LEU A 90 -11.78 -2.65 7.63
N ILE A 91 -10.91 -2.39 8.61
CA ILE A 91 -11.19 -2.56 10.03
C ILE A 91 -10.95 -1.22 10.72
N ILE A 92 -11.97 -0.70 11.41
CA ILE A 92 -11.86 0.55 12.15
C ILE A 92 -12.51 0.44 13.54
N ARG A 93 -12.18 1.36 14.43
CA ARG A 93 -12.86 1.48 15.72
C ARG A 93 -14.21 2.17 15.54
N ASP A 94 -14.21 3.45 15.21
CA ASP A 94 -15.42 4.26 15.11
C ASP A 94 -15.56 4.87 13.72
N LEU A 95 -16.72 4.69 13.11
CA LEU A 95 -17.10 5.40 11.89
C LEU A 95 -17.70 6.74 12.26
N ALA A 96 -17.21 7.82 11.66
CA ALA A 96 -17.77 9.14 11.86
C ALA A 96 -19.25 9.17 11.40
N MET A 97 -20.13 9.69 12.27
CA MET A 97 -21.56 9.81 11.97
C MET A 97 -21.84 10.88 10.92
N ILE A 98 -21.00 11.90 10.87
CA ILE A 98 -21.09 13.05 9.96
C ILE A 98 -19.69 13.31 9.42
N ASN A 99 -19.58 13.43 8.11
CA ASN A 99 -18.39 13.94 7.46
C ASN A 99 -18.44 15.49 7.42
N SER A 100 -17.31 16.13 7.70
CA SER A 100 -17.19 17.59 7.74
C SER A 100 -15.88 18.03 7.07
N ASN A 101 -15.94 18.19 5.75
CA ASN A 101 -14.85 18.69 4.93
C ASN A 101 -15.45 19.32 3.66
N PHE A 102 -14.91 20.46 3.23
CA PHE A 102 -15.41 21.18 2.04
C PHE A 102 -15.20 20.40 0.73
N ARG A 103 -14.28 19.41 0.71
CA ARG A 103 -14.02 18.52 -0.43
C ARG A 103 -14.83 17.20 -0.36
N SER A 104 -15.63 17.00 0.68
CA SER A 104 -16.38 15.77 0.85
C SER A 104 -17.52 15.66 -0.15
N GLU A 105 -17.56 14.58 -0.94
CA GLU A 105 -18.62 14.28 -1.91
C GLU A 105 -19.55 13.17 -1.40
N GLN A 106 -19.04 12.25 -0.59
CA GLN A 106 -19.78 11.11 -0.03
C GLN A 106 -19.20 10.64 1.29
N THR A 107 -19.97 9.83 2.02
CA THR A 107 -19.50 9.18 3.25
C THR A 107 -18.59 7.99 2.94
N LEU A 108 -17.72 7.63 3.89
CA LEU A 108 -16.88 6.45 3.75
C LEU A 108 -17.71 5.16 3.59
N SER A 109 -18.84 5.02 4.31
CA SER A 109 -19.71 3.85 4.19
C SER A 109 -20.32 3.70 2.79
N GLU A 110 -20.79 4.79 2.19
CA GLU A 110 -21.30 4.80 0.81
C GLU A 110 -20.20 4.41 -0.19
N TYR A 111 -19.01 4.97 -0.03
CA TYR A 111 -17.85 4.64 -0.86
C TYR A 111 -17.48 3.16 -0.78
N LEU A 112 -17.39 2.60 0.42
CA LEU A 112 -17.08 1.17 0.62
C LEU A 112 -18.12 0.27 -0.04
N LYS A 113 -19.42 0.59 0.11
CA LYS A 113 -20.54 -0.16 -0.52
C LYS A 113 -20.49 -0.08 -2.04
N ALA A 114 -20.28 1.13 -2.59
CA ALA A 114 -20.19 1.36 -4.04
C ALA A 114 -19.02 0.56 -4.66
N ASN A 115 -17.91 0.46 -3.94
CA ASN A 115 -16.72 -0.31 -4.36
C ASN A 115 -16.75 -1.80 -3.94
N ARG A 116 -17.84 -2.29 -3.33
CA ARG A 116 -18.04 -3.67 -2.88
C ARG A 116 -16.99 -4.12 -1.85
N ILE A 117 -16.53 -3.22 -0.99
CA ILE A 117 -15.55 -3.50 0.06
C ILE A 117 -16.27 -3.91 1.34
N VAL A 118 -15.94 -5.11 1.85
CA VAL A 118 -16.41 -5.58 3.15
C VAL A 118 -15.62 -4.86 4.25
N ALA A 119 -16.33 -4.32 5.25
CA ALA A 119 -15.69 -3.56 6.30
C ALA A 119 -16.42 -3.71 7.65
N ILE A 120 -15.64 -3.67 8.73
CA ILE A 120 -16.13 -3.81 10.10
C ILE A 120 -15.69 -2.61 10.95
N ALA A 121 -16.62 -2.09 11.74
CA ALA A 121 -16.38 -1.07 12.73
C ALA A 121 -16.82 -1.51 14.12
N ASN A 122 -16.57 -0.67 15.11
CA ASN A 122 -16.95 -0.88 16.51
C ASN A 122 -16.26 -2.08 17.17
N ILE A 123 -14.98 -2.31 16.80
CA ILE A 123 -14.12 -3.31 17.45
C ILE A 123 -12.96 -2.64 18.22
N ASP A 124 -12.34 -3.37 19.11
CA ASP A 124 -11.13 -2.94 19.80
C ASP A 124 -9.90 -3.08 18.89
N THR A 125 -9.67 -2.05 18.07
CA THR A 125 -8.52 -2.00 17.16
C THR A 125 -7.18 -1.94 17.90
N ARG A 126 -7.15 -1.40 19.14
CA ARG A 126 -5.95 -1.42 19.98
C ARG A 126 -5.58 -2.83 20.41
N LYS A 127 -6.56 -3.65 20.85
CA LYS A 127 -6.35 -5.07 21.14
C LYS A 127 -5.87 -5.84 19.92
N LEU A 128 -6.49 -5.60 18.76
CA LEU A 128 -6.08 -6.25 17.50
C LEU A 128 -4.64 -5.86 17.13
N THR A 129 -4.29 -4.57 17.17
CA THR A 129 -2.94 -4.09 16.85
C THR A 129 -1.88 -4.71 17.78
N ARG A 130 -2.15 -4.78 19.08
CA ARG A 130 -1.24 -5.44 20.03
C ARG A 130 -1.07 -6.91 19.70
N HIS A 131 -2.16 -7.59 19.40
CA HIS A 131 -2.13 -9.01 19.01
C HIS A 131 -1.24 -9.25 17.77
N LEU A 132 -1.42 -8.43 16.70
CA LEU A 132 -0.60 -8.52 15.49
C LEU A 132 0.89 -8.19 15.75
N ARG A 133 1.20 -7.26 16.64
CA ARG A 133 2.60 -6.96 17.02
C ARG A 133 3.26 -8.10 17.77
N GLU A 134 2.51 -8.77 18.63
CA GLU A 134 3.01 -9.89 19.45
C GLU A 134 3.17 -11.18 18.62
N HIS A 135 2.21 -11.49 17.74
CA HIS A 135 2.14 -12.76 17.03
C HIS A 135 2.51 -12.67 15.53
N GLY A 136 2.69 -11.47 15.00
CA GLY A 136 2.92 -11.19 13.57
C GLY A 136 1.62 -10.91 12.82
N SER A 137 1.74 -10.47 11.55
CA SER A 137 0.59 -10.38 10.66
C SER A 137 -0.01 -11.76 10.46
N GLN A 138 -1.34 -11.82 10.44
CA GLN A 138 -2.07 -13.06 10.28
C GLN A 138 -3.12 -12.95 9.18
N ALA A 139 -3.42 -14.10 8.57
CA ALA A 139 -4.60 -14.22 7.73
C ALA A 139 -5.86 -13.97 8.57
N GLY A 140 -6.84 -13.30 7.99
CA GLY A 140 -8.13 -13.04 8.61
C GLY A 140 -9.27 -13.10 7.61
N CYS A 141 -10.47 -13.25 8.15
CA CYS A 141 -11.70 -13.16 7.39
C CYS A 141 -12.69 -12.23 8.10
N ILE A 142 -13.25 -11.29 7.35
CA ILE A 142 -14.41 -10.50 7.80
C ILE A 142 -15.65 -11.08 7.11
N ILE A 143 -16.69 -11.40 7.91
CA ILE A 143 -18.03 -11.68 7.38
C ILE A 143 -18.95 -10.56 7.84
N ALA A 144 -19.60 -9.91 6.87
CA ALA A 144 -20.63 -8.91 7.11
C ALA A 144 -22.01 -9.56 7.07
N GLU A 145 -22.94 -9.06 7.88
CA GLU A 145 -24.34 -9.51 7.97
C GLU A 145 -24.51 -10.96 8.45
N SER A 146 -23.51 -11.49 9.14
CA SER A 146 -23.52 -12.85 9.71
C SER A 146 -22.58 -12.93 10.89
N ASP A 147 -22.91 -13.83 11.82
CA ASP A 147 -22.11 -14.16 13.01
C ASP A 147 -21.48 -15.55 12.91
N ASP A 148 -21.29 -16.10 11.70
CA ASP A 148 -20.73 -17.42 11.48
C ASP A 148 -19.21 -17.45 11.69
N ASP A 149 -18.82 -17.53 12.96
CA ASP A 149 -17.42 -17.63 13.39
C ASP A 149 -16.69 -18.84 12.78
N LYS A 150 -17.39 -19.96 12.59
CA LYS A 150 -16.78 -21.20 12.08
C LYS A 150 -16.38 -21.05 10.63
N LYS A 151 -17.28 -20.48 9.81
CA LYS A 151 -17.00 -20.18 8.40
C LYS A 151 -15.88 -19.15 8.30
N ALA A 152 -15.95 -18.04 9.06
CA ALA A 152 -14.91 -17.03 9.06
C ALA A 152 -13.52 -17.60 9.40
N HIS A 153 -13.44 -18.49 10.39
CA HIS A 153 -12.19 -19.14 10.78
C HIS A 153 -11.66 -20.10 9.70
N ALA A 154 -12.54 -20.86 9.07
CA ALA A 154 -12.15 -21.75 7.97
C ALA A 154 -11.58 -20.95 6.77
N GLU A 155 -12.24 -19.86 6.39
CA GLU A 155 -11.78 -18.98 5.32
C GLU A 155 -10.46 -18.29 5.66
N ALA A 156 -10.28 -17.80 6.91
CA ALA A 156 -9.02 -17.23 7.38
C ALA A 156 -7.86 -18.22 7.29
N LYS A 157 -8.08 -19.48 7.70
CA LYS A 157 -7.07 -20.54 7.60
C LYS A 157 -6.74 -20.96 6.18
N ALA A 158 -7.69 -20.86 5.26
CA ALA A 158 -7.50 -21.21 3.86
C ALA A 158 -6.67 -20.15 3.09
N PHE A 159 -6.51 -18.95 3.63
CA PHE A 159 -5.70 -17.92 2.99
C PHE A 159 -4.19 -18.27 3.06
N PRO A 160 -3.49 -18.39 1.93
CA PRO A 160 -2.11 -18.92 1.90
C PRO A 160 -1.03 -17.96 2.39
N GLY A 161 -1.38 -16.70 2.72
CA GLY A 161 -0.42 -15.63 3.01
C GLY A 161 0.10 -14.95 1.74
N LEU A 162 1.03 -14.01 1.90
CA LEU A 162 1.57 -13.22 0.78
C LEU A 162 2.93 -13.73 0.27
N SER A 163 3.64 -14.56 1.04
CA SER A 163 4.94 -15.12 0.61
C SER A 163 4.75 -16.00 -0.64
N GLY A 164 5.63 -15.80 -1.62
CA GLY A 164 5.58 -16.47 -2.91
C GLY A 164 4.50 -15.94 -3.88
N MET A 165 3.76 -14.88 -3.51
CA MET A 165 2.76 -14.29 -4.40
C MET A 165 3.34 -13.14 -5.23
N ASP A 166 3.40 -13.33 -6.55
CA ASP A 166 3.62 -12.23 -7.50
C ASP A 166 2.32 -11.44 -7.68
N LEU A 167 2.13 -10.42 -6.86
CA LEU A 167 0.99 -9.52 -6.97
C LEU A 167 1.26 -8.31 -7.87
N ALA A 168 2.52 -8.03 -8.22
CA ALA A 168 2.89 -6.95 -9.13
C ALA A 168 2.24 -7.14 -10.51
N LYS A 169 2.27 -8.36 -11.06
CA LYS A 169 1.56 -8.70 -12.32
C LYS A 169 0.05 -8.52 -12.24
N VAL A 170 -0.54 -8.74 -11.06
CA VAL A 170 -2.00 -8.65 -10.87
C VAL A 170 -2.49 -7.21 -10.91
N VAL A 171 -1.69 -6.27 -10.39
CA VAL A 171 -2.08 -4.86 -10.26
C VAL A 171 -1.54 -3.98 -11.38
N SER A 172 -0.53 -4.43 -12.11
CA SER A 172 0.12 -3.70 -13.19
C SER A 172 -0.84 -3.33 -14.33
N SER A 173 -0.60 -2.19 -14.95
CA SER A 173 -1.26 -1.77 -16.19
C SER A 173 -1.01 -2.80 -17.32
N LYS A 174 -1.98 -2.93 -18.21
CA LYS A 174 -1.89 -3.88 -19.35
C LYS A 174 -1.18 -3.30 -20.57
N LYS A 175 -1.02 -1.98 -20.61
CA LYS A 175 -0.40 -1.26 -21.74
C LYS A 175 0.38 -0.07 -21.20
N ALA A 176 1.44 0.30 -21.92
CA ALA A 176 2.15 1.53 -21.66
C ALA A 176 1.26 2.76 -21.89
N TYR A 177 1.45 3.79 -21.05
CA TYR A 177 0.75 5.07 -21.18
C TYR A 177 1.65 6.23 -20.72
N THR A 178 1.29 7.44 -21.12
CA THR A 178 1.97 8.67 -20.67
C THR A 178 1.20 9.29 -19.51
N PHE A 179 1.94 9.87 -18.55
CA PHE A 179 1.36 10.57 -17.41
C PHE A 179 1.97 11.97 -17.31
N ASN A 180 1.13 12.99 -17.20
CA ASN A 180 1.55 14.40 -17.22
C ASN A 180 0.86 15.29 -16.17
N GLN A 181 0.06 14.71 -15.26
CA GLN A 181 -0.62 15.41 -14.19
C GLN A 181 0.37 15.72 -13.06
N ALA A 182 0.49 16.99 -12.66
CA ALA A 182 1.29 17.43 -11.52
C ALA A 182 0.56 17.29 -10.18
N GLU A 183 1.26 17.63 -9.10
CA GLU A 183 0.71 17.64 -7.74
C GLU A 183 -0.49 18.59 -7.62
N TRP A 184 -1.42 18.24 -6.73
CA TRP A 184 -2.61 19.02 -6.45
C TRP A 184 -2.28 20.33 -5.74
N SER A 185 -2.97 21.42 -6.13
CA SER A 185 -2.93 22.69 -5.42
C SER A 185 -4.34 23.18 -5.07
N LEU A 186 -4.46 23.94 -3.99
CA LEU A 186 -5.76 24.47 -3.58
C LEU A 186 -6.36 25.44 -4.60
N SER A 187 -5.54 26.15 -5.34
CA SER A 187 -5.97 27.16 -6.32
C SER A 187 -6.39 26.58 -7.67
N GLU A 188 -5.79 25.46 -8.10
CA GLU A 188 -5.92 24.96 -9.48
C GLU A 188 -6.32 23.49 -9.56
N GLY A 189 -6.36 22.76 -8.41
CA GLY A 189 -6.51 21.32 -8.40
C GLY A 189 -5.32 20.60 -9.03
N TYR A 190 -5.57 19.59 -9.85
CA TYR A 190 -4.56 18.89 -10.64
C TYR A 190 -4.37 19.56 -12.01
N VAL A 191 -3.13 19.94 -12.32
CA VAL A 191 -2.76 20.57 -13.60
C VAL A 191 -1.91 19.62 -14.43
N ASN A 192 -2.11 19.60 -15.76
CA ASN A 192 -1.29 18.84 -16.68
C ASN A 192 -0.13 19.69 -17.20
N HIS A 193 1.12 19.22 -17.03
CA HIS A 193 2.30 19.84 -17.59
C HIS A 193 2.48 19.47 -19.08
N LYS A 194 3.10 20.38 -19.84
CA LYS A 194 3.40 20.20 -21.27
C LYS A 194 4.89 20.29 -21.59
N GLU A 195 5.68 20.87 -20.71
CA GLU A 195 7.12 21.07 -20.87
C GLU A 195 7.88 20.21 -19.88
N PHE A 196 8.88 19.50 -20.36
CA PHE A 196 9.66 18.55 -19.59
C PHE A 196 11.14 18.64 -19.94
N ASP A 197 12.00 18.39 -18.95
CA ASP A 197 13.44 18.41 -19.10
C ASP A 197 14.02 16.99 -19.21
N TYR A 198 13.34 16.02 -18.61
CA TYR A 198 13.80 14.62 -18.53
C TYR A 198 12.68 13.67 -18.98
N HIS A 199 13.07 12.51 -19.51
CA HIS A 199 12.17 11.42 -19.80
C HIS A 199 12.43 10.26 -18.84
N VAL A 200 11.45 9.92 -18.01
CA VAL A 200 11.51 8.81 -17.07
C VAL A 200 10.57 7.69 -17.54
N VAL A 201 11.10 6.48 -17.65
CA VAL A 201 10.29 5.27 -17.81
C VAL A 201 10.02 4.68 -16.44
N ALA A 202 8.74 4.57 -16.07
CA ALA A 202 8.29 4.07 -14.78
C ALA A 202 7.67 2.68 -14.94
N PHE A 203 8.25 1.67 -14.31
CA PHE A 203 7.65 0.34 -14.22
C PHE A 203 6.47 0.36 -13.24
N ASP A 204 5.34 -0.15 -13.69
CA ASP A 204 4.12 -0.25 -12.89
C ASP A 204 4.02 -1.60 -12.19
N TYR A 205 4.52 -1.66 -10.96
CA TYR A 205 4.34 -2.79 -10.04
C TYR A 205 3.14 -2.61 -9.10
N GLY A 206 2.32 -1.58 -9.34
CA GLY A 206 1.24 -1.11 -8.48
C GLY A 206 1.47 0.33 -8.06
N ILE A 207 1.78 1.19 -9.04
CA ILE A 207 2.22 2.56 -8.82
C ILE A 207 1.13 3.45 -8.24
N LYS A 208 1.47 4.25 -7.23
CA LYS A 208 0.63 5.32 -6.72
C LYS A 208 0.69 6.55 -7.62
N LYS A 209 -0.47 7.11 -7.94
CA LYS A 209 -0.57 8.33 -8.79
C LYS A 209 0.24 9.48 -8.23
N ASN A 210 0.29 9.65 -6.90
CA ASN A 210 1.01 10.77 -6.32
C ASN A 210 2.53 10.71 -6.55
N ILE A 211 3.12 9.52 -6.66
CA ILE A 211 4.53 9.38 -7.04
C ILE A 211 4.77 9.91 -8.45
N LEU A 212 3.89 9.56 -9.39
CA LEU A 212 3.96 10.09 -10.77
C LEU A 212 3.79 11.60 -10.80
N ARG A 213 2.83 12.14 -10.02
CA ARG A 213 2.59 13.58 -9.89
C ARG A 213 3.83 14.32 -9.39
N MET A 214 4.50 13.79 -8.38
CA MET A 214 5.73 14.36 -7.84
C MET A 214 6.87 14.40 -8.87
N LEU A 215 6.99 13.38 -9.73
CA LEU A 215 7.97 13.36 -10.82
C LEU A 215 7.60 14.40 -11.91
N VAL A 216 6.32 14.49 -12.28
CA VAL A 216 5.83 15.50 -13.26
C VAL A 216 6.07 16.92 -12.74
N SER A 217 5.79 17.19 -11.46
CA SER A 217 6.07 18.50 -10.84
C SER A 217 7.56 18.87 -10.87
N ARG A 218 8.44 17.88 -11.04
CA ARG A 218 9.91 18.05 -11.23
C ARG A 218 10.33 18.03 -12.69
N ARG A 219 9.38 18.32 -13.60
CA ARG A 219 9.58 18.44 -15.05
C ARG A 219 10.01 17.12 -15.72
N CYS A 220 9.63 15.97 -15.15
CA CYS A 220 9.82 14.67 -15.78
C CYS A 220 8.62 14.31 -16.66
N LYS A 221 8.86 14.03 -17.96
CA LYS A 221 7.91 13.33 -18.84
C LYS A 221 7.89 11.87 -18.42
N ILE A 222 6.72 11.33 -18.09
CA ILE A 222 6.61 9.95 -17.62
C ILE A 222 5.98 9.06 -18.69
N THR A 223 6.68 7.96 -19.00
CA THR A 223 6.10 6.81 -19.71
C THR A 223 5.98 5.67 -18.71
N VAL A 224 4.75 5.34 -18.32
CA VAL A 224 4.48 4.20 -17.47
C VAL A 224 4.40 2.94 -18.31
N VAL A 225 5.12 1.89 -17.92
CA VAL A 225 5.18 0.61 -18.63
C VAL A 225 4.72 -0.54 -17.72
N PRO A 226 4.13 -1.61 -18.29
CA PRO A 226 3.76 -2.81 -17.52
C PRO A 226 4.94 -3.42 -16.76
N ALA A 227 4.63 -4.17 -15.68
CA ALA A 227 5.64 -4.84 -14.84
C ALA A 227 6.56 -5.79 -15.62
N GLU A 228 6.03 -6.46 -16.64
CA GLU A 228 6.76 -7.45 -17.46
C GLU A 228 7.49 -6.86 -18.68
N THR A 229 7.58 -5.51 -18.78
CA THR A 229 8.29 -4.85 -19.89
C THR A 229 9.76 -5.24 -19.87
N SER A 230 10.30 -5.66 -21.00
CA SER A 230 11.70 -6.09 -21.12
C SER A 230 12.68 -4.91 -21.14
N TYR A 231 13.94 -5.22 -20.86
CA TYR A 231 15.04 -4.26 -20.98
C TYR A 231 15.07 -3.59 -22.36
N GLU A 232 14.96 -4.38 -23.45
CA GLU A 232 15.03 -3.88 -24.84
C GLU A 232 13.87 -2.94 -25.17
N GLU A 233 12.69 -3.17 -24.59
CA GLU A 233 11.54 -2.29 -24.77
C GLU A 233 11.76 -0.94 -24.06
N VAL A 234 12.35 -0.95 -22.86
CA VAL A 234 12.69 0.27 -22.11
C VAL A 234 13.75 1.08 -22.85
N VAL A 235 14.84 0.44 -23.30
CA VAL A 235 15.92 1.11 -24.03
C VAL A 235 15.46 1.77 -25.32
N ARG A 236 14.51 1.15 -26.04
CA ARG A 236 13.89 1.76 -27.24
C ARG A 236 13.16 3.07 -26.96
N LEU A 237 12.68 3.27 -25.72
CA LEU A 237 12.04 4.53 -25.30
C LEU A 237 13.06 5.65 -25.02
N LYS A 238 14.37 5.33 -24.94
CA LYS A 238 15.48 6.26 -24.68
C LYS A 238 15.25 7.13 -23.43
N PRO A 239 15.06 6.53 -22.25
CA PRO A 239 14.86 7.30 -21.02
C PRO A 239 16.15 7.94 -20.52
N ASP A 240 16.04 9.09 -19.86
CA ASP A 240 17.11 9.69 -19.05
C ASP A 240 17.27 8.99 -17.70
N GLY A 241 16.21 8.31 -17.23
CA GLY A 241 16.22 7.53 -16.00
C GLY A 241 15.05 6.55 -15.93
N VAL A 242 15.19 5.56 -15.04
CA VAL A 242 14.20 4.50 -14.82
C VAL A 242 13.68 4.60 -13.38
N PHE A 243 12.37 4.53 -13.25
CA PHE A 243 11.70 4.48 -11.95
C PHE A 243 11.03 3.11 -11.74
N LEU A 244 11.36 2.48 -10.60
CA LEU A 244 10.79 1.21 -10.16
C LEU A 244 9.77 1.49 -9.06
N SER A 245 8.49 1.26 -9.34
CA SER A 245 7.42 1.71 -8.46
C SER A 245 7.28 0.86 -7.18
N ASN A 246 6.50 1.39 -6.24
CA ASN A 246 5.91 0.60 -5.16
C ASN A 246 4.99 -0.49 -5.72
N GLY A 247 4.64 -1.46 -4.89
CA GLY A 247 3.71 -2.52 -5.26
C GLY A 247 3.47 -3.52 -4.15
N PRO A 248 2.48 -4.42 -4.31
CA PRO A 248 2.14 -5.47 -3.37
C PRO A 248 2.95 -6.74 -3.56
N GLY A 249 2.91 -7.61 -2.57
CA GLY A 249 3.37 -8.99 -2.66
C GLY A 249 4.82 -9.20 -2.28
N ASP A 250 5.31 -10.37 -2.65
CA ASP A 250 6.67 -10.82 -2.45
C ASP A 250 7.53 -10.39 -3.64
N PRO A 251 8.70 -9.77 -3.44
CA PRO A 251 9.58 -9.42 -4.56
C PRO A 251 10.29 -10.61 -5.22
N GLU A 252 10.52 -11.71 -4.50
CA GLU A 252 11.31 -12.85 -5.01
C GLU A 252 10.71 -13.51 -6.27
N PRO A 253 9.39 -13.73 -6.41
CA PRO A 253 8.84 -14.34 -7.61
C PRO A 253 8.79 -13.42 -8.84
N CYS A 254 9.20 -12.16 -8.73
CA CYS A 254 9.22 -11.19 -9.85
C CYS A 254 10.50 -11.31 -10.69
N ASP A 255 10.88 -12.52 -11.12
CA ASP A 255 12.13 -12.82 -11.84
C ASP A 255 12.29 -12.05 -13.17
N TYR A 256 11.19 -11.78 -13.86
CA TYR A 256 11.13 -10.95 -15.07
C TYR A 256 11.62 -9.53 -14.80
N ALA A 257 11.17 -8.93 -13.66
CA ALA A 257 11.56 -7.58 -13.28
C ALA A 257 13.02 -7.55 -12.82
N ILE A 258 13.45 -8.52 -12.00
CA ILE A 258 14.82 -8.64 -11.51
C ILE A 258 15.80 -8.69 -12.70
N LYS A 259 15.52 -9.50 -13.73
CA LYS A 259 16.37 -9.61 -14.94
C LYS A 259 16.43 -8.30 -15.72
N ALA A 260 15.31 -7.65 -15.96
CA ALA A 260 15.27 -6.38 -16.69
C ALA A 260 16.00 -5.27 -15.90
N ILE A 261 15.81 -5.18 -14.58
CA ILE A 261 16.50 -4.22 -13.71
C ILE A 261 18.01 -4.47 -13.71
N GLN A 262 18.46 -5.72 -13.62
CA GLN A 262 19.90 -6.06 -13.66
C GLN A 262 20.54 -5.52 -14.93
N GLN A 263 19.94 -5.76 -16.12
CA GLN A 263 20.46 -5.26 -17.38
C GLN A 263 20.50 -3.73 -17.45
N LEU A 264 19.43 -3.04 -16.94
CA LEU A 264 19.36 -1.58 -16.89
C LEU A 264 20.48 -0.98 -16.04
N VAL A 265 20.70 -1.52 -14.83
CA VAL A 265 21.75 -0.99 -13.95
C VAL A 265 23.15 -1.37 -14.42
N ASP A 266 23.35 -2.53 -15.03
CA ASP A 266 24.65 -2.94 -15.59
C ASP A 266 25.03 -2.08 -16.82
N ASP A 267 24.06 -1.56 -17.58
CA ASP A 267 24.26 -0.61 -18.68
C ASP A 267 24.33 0.86 -18.21
N GLY A 268 24.28 1.11 -16.88
CA GLY A 268 24.47 2.44 -16.31
C GLY A 268 23.25 3.36 -16.38
N TYR A 269 22.03 2.85 -16.58
CA TYR A 269 20.83 3.69 -16.52
C TYR A 269 20.59 4.18 -15.10
N PRO A 270 20.44 5.51 -14.87
CA PRO A 270 20.04 6.06 -13.59
C PRO A 270 18.72 5.43 -13.14
N THR A 271 18.74 4.68 -12.04
CA THR A 271 17.60 3.89 -11.59
C THR A 271 17.24 4.21 -10.14
N PHE A 272 15.97 4.49 -9.89
CA PHE A 272 15.45 4.76 -8.55
C PHE A 272 14.25 3.88 -8.24
N GLY A 273 14.26 3.23 -7.08
CA GLY A 273 13.20 2.32 -6.64
C GLY A 273 12.56 2.72 -5.32
N ILE A 274 11.23 2.57 -5.21
CA ILE A 274 10.48 2.79 -3.98
C ILE A 274 9.77 1.50 -3.56
N CYS A 275 9.88 1.11 -2.27
CA CYS A 275 9.22 -0.04 -1.66
C CYS A 275 9.53 -1.33 -2.43
N LEU A 276 8.58 -1.93 -3.15
CA LEU A 276 8.82 -3.10 -3.99
C LEU A 276 9.93 -2.85 -5.02
N GLY A 277 9.96 -1.67 -5.65
CA GLY A 277 11.02 -1.31 -6.59
C GLY A 277 12.41 -1.25 -5.96
N HIS A 278 12.52 -0.77 -4.70
CA HIS A 278 13.77 -0.82 -3.93
C HIS A 278 14.19 -2.26 -3.64
N GLN A 279 13.26 -3.14 -3.28
CA GLN A 279 13.52 -4.56 -3.00
C GLN A 279 13.96 -5.31 -4.27
N LEU A 280 13.31 -5.04 -5.41
CA LEU A 280 13.67 -5.60 -6.71
C LEU A 280 15.06 -5.13 -7.18
N LEU A 281 15.40 -3.86 -6.94
CA LEU A 281 16.74 -3.32 -7.22
C LEU A 281 17.81 -4.01 -6.37
N ALA A 282 17.51 -4.27 -5.09
CA ALA A 282 18.41 -5.01 -4.20
C ALA A 282 18.63 -6.46 -4.68
N LEU A 283 17.56 -7.17 -5.04
CA LEU A 283 17.62 -8.53 -5.60
C LEU A 283 18.40 -8.56 -6.93
N ALA A 284 18.15 -7.63 -7.84
CA ALA A 284 18.85 -7.50 -9.11
C ALA A 284 20.37 -7.23 -8.91
N SER A 285 20.72 -6.61 -7.79
CA SER A 285 22.13 -6.35 -7.41
C SER A 285 22.77 -7.49 -6.59
N GLY A 286 22.04 -8.59 -6.32
CA GLY A 286 22.56 -9.79 -5.64
C GLY A 286 22.31 -9.85 -4.13
N ALA A 287 21.55 -8.93 -3.54
CA ALA A 287 21.08 -9.01 -2.16
C ALA A 287 19.88 -9.97 -2.02
N LYS A 288 19.42 -10.20 -0.80
CA LYS A 288 18.25 -11.03 -0.46
C LYS A 288 17.19 -10.21 0.23
N THR A 289 15.94 -10.70 0.19
CA THR A 289 14.83 -10.12 0.92
C THR A 289 14.28 -11.09 1.97
N SER A 290 13.53 -10.58 2.93
CA SER A 290 12.88 -11.39 3.95
C SER A 290 11.53 -10.80 4.33
N LYS A 291 10.59 -11.67 4.71
CA LYS A 291 9.28 -11.23 5.23
C LYS A 291 9.44 -10.70 6.65
N MET A 292 8.86 -9.53 6.91
CA MET A 292 8.83 -8.93 8.24
C MET A 292 7.73 -9.57 9.10
N LYS A 293 7.89 -9.48 10.42
CA LYS A 293 6.94 -10.05 11.38
C LYS A 293 5.52 -9.48 11.22
N PHE A 294 5.38 -8.15 11.08
CA PHE A 294 4.09 -7.47 10.88
C PHE A 294 4.16 -6.29 9.89
N GLY A 295 5.34 -6.07 9.27
CA GLY A 295 5.57 -4.99 8.31
C GLY A 295 5.58 -3.58 8.92
N HIS A 296 5.83 -2.60 8.08
CA HIS A 296 5.73 -1.18 8.41
C HIS A 296 4.59 -0.56 7.60
N HIS A 297 3.60 -0.01 8.30
CA HIS A 297 2.47 0.68 7.67
C HIS A 297 2.10 1.91 8.50
N GLY A 298 2.31 3.09 7.94
CA GLY A 298 2.02 4.37 8.60
C GLY A 298 2.81 5.53 8.01
N ALA A 299 2.51 6.73 8.48
CA ALA A 299 3.12 7.98 8.02
C ALA A 299 4.03 8.64 9.08
N ASN A 300 4.44 7.88 10.09
CA ASN A 300 5.19 8.37 11.25
C ASN A 300 6.43 7.51 11.58
N HIS A 301 7.03 6.88 10.58
CA HIS A 301 8.18 6.01 10.77
C HIS A 301 9.50 6.80 10.72
N PRO A 302 10.26 6.85 11.83
CA PRO A 302 11.55 7.54 11.85
C PRO A 302 12.62 6.68 11.16
N VAL A 303 13.29 7.27 10.20
CA VAL A 303 14.37 6.67 9.42
C VAL A 303 15.62 7.53 9.54
N GLN A 304 16.76 6.93 9.87
CA GLN A 304 18.02 7.62 9.97
C GLN A 304 18.85 7.44 8.71
N ASP A 305 19.31 8.54 8.13
CA ASP A 305 20.41 8.56 7.16
C ASP A 305 21.72 8.17 7.87
N LEU A 306 22.32 7.08 7.43
CA LEU A 306 23.52 6.50 8.08
C LEU A 306 24.78 7.37 7.90
N LYS A 307 24.83 8.19 6.85
CA LYS A 307 25.95 9.09 6.55
C LYS A 307 25.87 10.38 7.36
N THR A 308 24.71 11.05 7.29
CA THR A 308 24.53 12.39 7.92
C THR A 308 24.00 12.32 9.34
N LYS A 309 23.51 11.14 9.79
CA LYS A 309 22.81 10.90 11.05
C LYS A 309 21.50 11.69 11.22
N ARG A 310 21.03 12.35 10.18
CA ARG A 310 19.72 13.01 10.19
C ARG A 310 18.60 11.99 10.27
N VAL A 311 17.52 12.35 10.97
CA VAL A 311 16.32 11.53 11.06
C VAL A 311 15.21 12.17 10.25
N PHE A 312 14.59 11.38 9.40
CA PHE A 312 13.41 11.75 8.61
C PHE A 312 12.20 10.98 9.10
N ILE A 313 11.04 11.64 9.16
CA ILE A 313 9.78 10.96 9.36
C ILE A 313 9.23 10.58 7.99
N THR A 314 9.02 9.29 7.78
CA THR A 314 8.65 8.73 6.48
C THR A 314 7.30 8.05 6.50
N SER A 315 6.66 7.97 5.33
CA SER A 315 5.51 7.12 5.08
C SER A 315 5.99 5.75 4.61
N GLN A 316 5.49 4.69 5.23
CA GLN A 316 5.90 3.31 4.97
C GLN A 316 4.68 2.44 4.70
N ASN A 317 4.81 1.52 3.74
CA ASN A 317 3.83 0.46 3.49
C ASN A 317 4.51 -0.74 2.84
N HIS A 318 5.14 -1.61 3.64
CA HIS A 318 5.79 -2.81 3.16
C HIS A 318 5.80 -3.94 4.19
N GLY A 319 5.63 -5.17 3.74
CA GLY A 319 5.69 -6.40 4.54
C GLY A 319 6.98 -7.20 4.35
N PHE A 320 7.86 -6.77 3.43
CA PHE A 320 9.18 -7.36 3.17
C PHE A 320 10.26 -6.30 3.32
N THR A 321 11.47 -6.73 3.62
CA THR A 321 12.65 -5.87 3.75
C THR A 321 13.85 -6.51 3.06
N VAL A 322 14.82 -5.69 2.66
CA VAL A 322 16.13 -6.17 2.21
C VAL A 322 16.94 -6.63 3.42
N ASP A 323 17.52 -7.82 3.33
CA ASP A 323 18.40 -8.33 4.36
C ASP A 323 19.77 -7.63 4.30
N GLN A 324 20.03 -6.75 5.25
CA GLN A 324 21.26 -5.97 5.33
C GLN A 324 22.52 -6.84 5.38
N THR A 325 22.43 -8.05 5.94
CA THR A 325 23.57 -8.97 6.02
C THR A 325 23.94 -9.62 4.69
N SER A 326 23.03 -9.55 3.72
CA SER A 326 23.19 -10.10 2.37
C SER A 326 23.72 -9.10 1.35
N LEU A 327 23.96 -7.83 1.73
CA LEU A 327 24.40 -6.80 0.79
C LEU A 327 25.75 -7.18 0.17
N PRO A 328 25.86 -7.26 -1.17
CA PRO A 328 27.12 -7.47 -1.86
C PRO A 328 28.01 -6.21 -1.79
N LYS A 329 29.28 -6.32 -2.15
CA LYS A 329 30.27 -5.23 -2.01
C LYS A 329 29.96 -3.98 -2.84
N ASN A 330 29.18 -4.10 -3.90
CA ASN A 330 28.76 -2.99 -4.76
C ASN A 330 27.50 -2.26 -4.25
N LEU A 331 26.93 -2.70 -3.12
CA LEU A 331 25.81 -2.03 -2.46
C LEU A 331 26.20 -1.49 -1.09
N ALA A 332 25.77 -0.28 -0.77
CA ALA A 332 25.87 0.30 0.57
C ALA A 332 24.49 0.57 1.16
N ALA A 333 24.36 0.31 2.47
CA ALA A 333 23.21 0.75 3.26
C ALA A 333 23.25 2.26 3.45
N THR A 334 22.18 2.97 3.15
CA THR A 334 22.10 4.42 3.29
C THR A 334 21.17 4.88 4.41
N HIS A 335 20.09 4.13 4.65
CA HIS A 335 19.05 4.50 5.61
C HIS A 335 18.60 3.30 6.43
N GLN A 336 18.27 3.54 7.70
CA GLN A 336 17.84 2.50 8.64
C GLN A 336 16.64 2.96 9.48
N SER A 337 15.69 2.07 9.72
CA SER A 337 14.55 2.29 10.61
C SER A 337 15.02 2.42 12.06
N LEU A 338 14.53 3.42 12.78
CA LEU A 338 14.78 3.55 14.21
C LEU A 338 13.79 2.74 15.07
N PHE A 339 12.80 2.09 14.47
CA PHE A 339 11.88 1.22 15.21
C PHE A 339 12.46 -0.18 15.45
N ASP A 340 13.12 -0.74 14.45
CA ASP A 340 13.55 -2.15 14.49
C ASP A 340 14.91 -2.42 13.81
N GLY A 341 15.58 -1.38 13.33
CA GLY A 341 16.87 -1.49 12.67
C GLY A 341 16.82 -2.06 11.24
N SER A 342 15.63 -2.27 10.66
CA SER A 342 15.51 -2.74 9.29
C SER A 342 16.07 -1.76 8.27
N LEU A 343 16.62 -2.29 7.18
CA LEU A 343 17.19 -1.50 6.09
C LEU A 343 16.09 -0.75 5.31
N GLN A 344 16.29 0.56 5.11
CA GLN A 344 15.31 1.44 4.47
C GLN A 344 15.82 2.11 3.20
N GLY A 345 17.11 1.99 2.90
CA GLY A 345 17.69 2.54 1.70
C GLY A 345 19.04 1.92 1.36
N ILE A 346 19.29 1.77 0.06
CA ILE A 346 20.55 1.32 -0.52
C ILE A 346 21.01 2.30 -1.60
N GLU A 347 22.32 2.30 -1.87
CA GLU A 347 22.91 2.91 -3.07
C GLU A 347 23.90 1.95 -3.71
N ARG A 348 24.02 1.99 -5.03
CA ARG A 348 25.11 1.31 -5.76
C ARG A 348 26.36 2.18 -5.69
N LEU A 349 27.51 1.53 -5.49
CA LEU A 349 28.82 2.21 -5.36
C LEU A 349 29.59 2.25 -6.68
N ASP A 350 29.11 1.54 -7.68
CA ASP A 350 29.75 1.36 -8.99
C ASP A 350 29.06 2.17 -10.12
N GLN A 351 28.14 3.08 -9.75
CA GLN A 351 27.40 3.94 -10.67
C GLN A 351 27.39 5.39 -10.23
#